data_bfdc80092487874a213a009ab5d83e86
#
_entry.id   bfdc80092487874a213a009ab5d83e86
#
_cell.length_a   1.000
_cell.length_b   1.000
_cell.length_c   1.000
_cell.angle_alpha   90.00
_cell.angle_beta   90.00
_cell.angle_gamma   90.00
#
_symmetry.space_group_name_H-M   'P 1'
#
loop_
_entity.id
_entity.type
_entity.pdbx_description
1 polymer ?
#
loop_
_entity_poly.entity_id
_entity_poly.type
_entity_poly.pdbx_seq_one_letter_code
_entity_poly.pdbx_strand_id
1 'polypeptide(L)'
;CLLGIAEAKVFLGQDPSTEINQVRRRAYGATYFNAHAEVQYPNDVSTGGSATLTTFYTDNPFVGGDEDPIEAILKERMREFLFEGKRWHDIRLVDKATKYSTANASRLLWPIDETTKSTNAELVQTPGYGD
;
A
#
# COMPACT_ATOMS: atom_id res chain seq x y z
N CYS A 1 -2.55 -11.83 -7.00
CA CYS A 1 -2.09 -13.05 -6.34
C CYS A 1 -0.65 -12.95 -5.82
N LEU A 2 0.37 -12.65 -6.67
CA LEU A 2 1.78 -12.58 -6.26
C LEU A 2 2.03 -11.60 -5.09
N LEU A 3 1.48 -10.39 -5.14
CA LEU A 3 1.66 -9.41 -4.06
C LEU A 3 0.99 -9.83 -2.75
N GLY A 4 -0.09 -10.63 -2.80
CA GLY A 4 -0.66 -11.24 -1.60
C GLY A 4 0.23 -12.34 -1.01
N ILE A 5 0.94 -13.10 -1.86
CA ILE A 5 1.94 -14.07 -1.39
C ILE A 5 3.14 -13.34 -0.77
N ALA A 6 3.61 -12.25 -1.39
CA ALA A 6 4.67 -11.41 -0.86
C ALA A 6 4.32 -10.88 0.54
N GLU A 7 3.10 -10.37 0.70
CA GLU A 7 2.59 -9.86 1.98
C GLU A 7 2.55 -10.99 3.05
N ALA A 8 2.01 -12.14 2.71
CA ALA A 8 1.99 -13.29 3.63
C ALA A 8 3.41 -13.72 4.04
N LYS A 9 4.36 -13.73 3.11
CA LYS A 9 5.77 -14.01 3.41
C LYS A 9 6.37 -13.04 4.42
N VAL A 10 6.10 -11.72 4.28
CA VAL A 10 6.59 -10.73 5.24
C VAL A 10 6.02 -10.98 6.64
N PHE A 11 4.72 -11.26 6.77
CA PHE A 11 4.13 -11.61 8.07
C PHE A 11 4.69 -12.90 8.68
N LEU A 12 5.19 -13.81 7.84
CA LEU A 12 5.86 -15.04 8.28
C LEU A 12 7.37 -14.86 8.50
N GLY A 13 7.91 -13.66 8.35
CA GLY A 13 9.35 -13.38 8.45
C GLY A 13 10.16 -13.96 7.28
N GLN A 14 9.54 -14.20 6.13
CA GLN A 14 10.17 -14.72 4.92
C GLN A 14 10.45 -13.60 3.92
N ASP A 15 11.43 -13.82 3.03
CA ASP A 15 11.82 -12.87 1.99
C ASP A 15 10.76 -12.80 0.86
N PRO A 16 10.18 -11.61 0.57
CA PRO A 16 9.19 -11.41 -0.49
C PRO A 16 9.82 -11.09 -1.86
N SER A 17 11.14 -11.04 -1.98
CA SER A 17 11.88 -10.52 -3.15
C SER A 17 11.47 -11.20 -4.45
N THR A 18 11.24 -12.50 -4.42
CA THR A 18 10.86 -13.28 -5.61
C THR A 18 9.54 -12.80 -6.20
N GLU A 19 8.53 -12.62 -5.37
CA GLU A 19 7.19 -12.24 -5.79
C GLU A 19 7.14 -10.79 -6.29
N ILE A 20 7.79 -9.88 -5.58
CA ILE A 20 7.89 -8.47 -5.98
C ILE A 20 8.63 -8.36 -7.32
N ASN A 21 9.76 -9.04 -7.45
CA ASN A 21 10.56 -9.01 -8.66
C ASN A 21 9.88 -9.69 -9.86
N GLN A 22 9.01 -10.67 -9.65
CA GLN A 22 8.17 -11.20 -10.73
C GLN A 22 7.19 -10.16 -11.28
N VAL A 23 6.57 -9.36 -10.40
CA VAL A 23 5.68 -8.26 -10.80
C VAL A 23 6.46 -7.20 -11.57
N ARG A 24 7.60 -6.73 -11.03
CA ARG A 24 8.47 -5.74 -11.68
C ARG A 24 9.01 -6.22 -13.02
N ARG A 25 9.48 -7.47 -13.09
CA ARG A 25 9.97 -8.07 -14.32
C ARG A 25 8.92 -8.13 -15.43
N ARG A 26 7.67 -8.38 -15.05
CA ARG A 26 6.55 -8.31 -16.01
C ARG A 26 6.31 -6.88 -16.48
N ALA A 27 6.29 -5.92 -15.57
CA ALA A 27 6.02 -4.52 -15.87
C ALA A 27 7.10 -3.87 -16.75
N TYR A 28 8.38 -4.10 -16.45
CA TYR A 28 9.52 -3.54 -17.19
C TYR A 28 9.92 -4.35 -18.42
N GLY A 29 9.46 -5.60 -18.53
CA GLY A 29 9.97 -6.56 -19.49
C GLY A 29 11.28 -7.22 -19.05
N ALA A 30 11.44 -8.51 -19.37
CA ALA A 30 12.54 -9.33 -18.85
C ALA A 30 13.93 -8.78 -19.22
N THR A 31 14.09 -8.28 -20.45
CA THR A 31 15.38 -7.75 -20.94
C THR A 31 15.81 -6.53 -20.15
N TYR A 32 14.91 -5.55 -20.01
CA TYR A 32 15.19 -4.33 -19.23
C TYR A 32 15.44 -4.66 -17.75
N PHE A 33 14.56 -5.42 -17.14
CA PHE A 33 14.68 -5.81 -15.74
C PHE A 33 16.01 -6.50 -15.41
N ASN A 34 16.46 -7.41 -16.27
CA ASN A 34 17.73 -8.12 -16.04
C ASN A 34 18.97 -7.22 -16.23
N ALA A 35 18.87 -6.18 -17.06
CA ALA A 35 19.97 -5.25 -17.33
C ALA A 35 20.08 -4.12 -16.29
N HIS A 36 19.03 -3.87 -15.48
CA HIS A 36 18.91 -2.73 -14.58
C HIS A 36 18.64 -3.17 -13.15
N ALA A 37 19.71 -3.30 -12.35
CA ALA A 37 19.59 -3.70 -10.95
C ALA A 37 18.79 -2.70 -10.11
N GLU A 38 18.76 -1.43 -10.48
CA GLU A 38 18.07 -0.35 -9.81
C GLU A 38 16.53 -0.52 -9.78
N VAL A 39 15.97 -1.29 -10.71
CA VAL A 39 14.53 -1.59 -10.70
C VAL A 39 14.19 -2.88 -9.96
N GLN A 40 15.20 -3.61 -9.47
CA GLN A 40 15.00 -4.85 -8.74
C GLN A 40 14.83 -4.56 -7.25
N TYR A 41 13.84 -5.21 -6.63
CA TYR A 41 13.70 -5.18 -5.17
C TYR A 41 14.97 -5.76 -4.51
N PRO A 42 15.54 -5.16 -3.45
CA PRO A 42 14.94 -4.13 -2.59
C PRO A 42 15.14 -2.68 -3.04
N ASN A 43 15.72 -2.42 -4.21
CA ASN A 43 15.92 -1.05 -4.66
C ASN A 43 14.58 -0.33 -4.92
N ASP A 44 14.58 0.97 -4.67
CA ASP A 44 13.43 1.81 -4.95
C ASP A 44 13.39 2.16 -6.44
N VAL A 45 12.34 1.76 -7.12
CA VAL A 45 12.14 2.06 -8.55
C VAL A 45 11.96 3.55 -8.84
N SER A 46 11.72 4.38 -7.83
CA SER A 46 11.64 5.83 -8.00
C SER A 46 12.98 6.47 -8.39
N THR A 47 14.10 5.80 -8.11
CA THR A 47 15.44 6.32 -8.40
C THR A 47 15.93 5.98 -9.82
N GLY A 48 15.34 5.00 -10.48
CA GLY A 48 15.73 4.54 -11.83
C GLY A 48 15.07 5.27 -13.00
N GLY A 49 14.30 6.32 -12.75
CA GLY A 49 13.52 7.03 -13.76
C GLY A 49 14.20 8.26 -14.36
N SER A 50 13.52 8.92 -15.29
CA SER A 50 13.89 10.25 -15.76
C SER A 50 13.80 11.28 -14.63
N ALA A 51 14.45 12.44 -14.76
CA ALA A 51 14.38 13.52 -13.77
C ALA A 51 12.92 13.91 -13.43
N THR A 52 12.02 13.86 -14.41
CA THR A 52 10.60 14.13 -14.23
C THR A 52 9.93 13.10 -13.33
N LEU A 53 10.23 11.80 -13.51
CA LEU A 53 9.71 10.74 -12.65
C LEU A 53 10.27 10.85 -11.24
N THR A 54 11.55 11.16 -11.09
CA THR A 54 12.17 11.38 -9.77
C THR A 54 11.48 12.51 -9.04
N THR A 55 11.21 13.64 -9.70
CA THR A 55 10.46 14.77 -9.11
C THR A 55 9.05 14.35 -8.73
N PHE A 56 8.34 13.66 -9.62
CA PHE A 56 7.00 13.13 -9.33
C PHE A 56 6.97 12.26 -8.07
N TYR A 57 7.91 11.34 -7.92
CA TYR A 57 7.97 10.46 -6.76
C TYR A 57 8.39 11.18 -5.47
N THR A 58 9.21 12.21 -5.56
CA THR A 58 9.56 13.07 -4.42
C THR A 58 8.33 13.83 -3.91
N ASP A 59 7.53 14.37 -4.82
CA ASP A 59 6.31 15.12 -4.50
C ASP A 59 5.14 14.22 -4.12
N ASN A 60 5.23 12.91 -4.41
CA ASN A 60 4.21 11.92 -4.10
C ASN A 60 4.76 10.83 -3.17
N PRO A 61 4.87 11.10 -1.85
CA PRO A 61 5.49 10.22 -0.87
C PRO A 61 4.82 8.83 -0.74
N PHE A 62 3.66 8.65 -1.38
CA PHE A 62 2.98 7.35 -1.46
C PHE A 62 3.70 6.32 -2.33
N VAL A 63 4.71 6.73 -3.08
CA VAL A 63 5.33 5.92 -4.15
C VAL A 63 6.84 5.74 -3.96
N GLY A 64 7.50 6.54 -3.10
CA GLY A 64 8.95 6.49 -2.89
C GLY A 64 9.40 5.53 -1.77
N GLY A 65 10.66 5.09 -1.78
CA GLY A 65 11.38 4.35 -0.72
C GLY A 65 10.89 2.92 -0.42
N ASP A 66 11.73 1.92 -0.55
CA ASP A 66 11.42 0.52 -0.23
C ASP A 66 12.11 0.10 1.09
N GLU A 67 12.04 0.95 2.12
CA GLU A 67 12.70 0.72 3.41
C GLU A 67 12.04 -0.40 4.22
N ASP A 68 10.72 -0.54 4.10
CA ASP A 68 9.92 -1.56 4.78
C ASP A 68 9.31 -2.50 3.73
N PRO A 69 9.48 -3.82 3.84
CA PRO A 69 8.88 -4.78 2.90
C PRO A 69 7.37 -4.61 2.71
N ILE A 70 6.63 -4.27 3.75
CA ILE A 70 5.18 -3.99 3.65
C ILE A 70 4.95 -2.71 2.85
N GLU A 71 5.74 -1.68 3.05
CA GLU A 71 5.65 -0.44 2.28
C GLU A 71 5.97 -0.66 0.81
N ALA A 72 7.01 -1.45 0.50
CA ALA A 72 7.34 -1.84 -0.86
C ALA A 72 6.17 -2.56 -1.54
N ILE A 73 5.54 -3.52 -0.86
CA ILE A 73 4.36 -4.23 -1.35
C ILE A 73 3.18 -3.29 -1.57
N LEU A 74 2.91 -2.37 -0.64
CA LEU A 74 1.84 -1.38 -0.79
C LEU A 74 2.05 -0.46 -1.99
N LYS A 75 3.30 -0.09 -2.28
CA LYS A 75 3.66 0.71 -3.46
C LYS A 75 3.47 -0.09 -4.75
N GLU A 76 3.92 -1.35 -4.79
CA GLU A 76 3.68 -2.22 -5.94
C GLU A 76 2.19 -2.45 -6.17
N ARG A 77 1.40 -2.67 -5.12
CA ARG A 77 -0.06 -2.80 -5.21
C ARG A 77 -0.70 -1.52 -5.75
N MET A 78 -0.22 -0.35 -5.32
CA MET A 78 -0.72 0.93 -5.83
C MET A 78 -0.43 1.09 -7.33
N ARG A 79 0.77 0.75 -7.79
CA ARG A 79 1.14 0.80 -9.22
C ARG A 79 0.33 -0.19 -10.05
N GLU A 80 0.19 -1.41 -9.55
CA GLU A 80 -0.49 -2.51 -10.25
C GLU A 80 -2.01 -2.30 -10.35
N PHE A 81 -2.62 -1.75 -9.29
CA PHE A 81 -4.08 -1.60 -9.17
C PHE A 81 -4.52 -0.13 -9.19
N LEU A 82 -3.76 0.71 -9.90
CA LEU A 82 -4.11 2.12 -10.06
C LEU A 82 -5.52 2.26 -10.66
N PHE A 83 -6.34 3.10 -10.03
CA PHE A 83 -7.76 3.32 -10.38
C PHE A 83 -8.72 2.15 -10.17
N GLU A 84 -8.29 1.04 -9.57
CA GLU A 84 -9.20 -0.08 -9.23
C GLU A 84 -9.91 0.07 -7.88
N GLY A 85 -9.73 1.17 -7.17
CA GLY A 85 -10.37 1.44 -5.89
C GLY A 85 -9.84 0.60 -4.70
N LYS A 86 -8.78 -0.15 -4.88
CA LYS A 86 -8.25 -1.09 -3.87
C LYS A 86 -7.39 -0.42 -2.79
N ARG A 87 -6.83 0.76 -3.07
CA ARG A 87 -5.85 1.44 -2.21
C ARG A 87 -6.30 1.60 -0.77
N TRP A 88 -7.56 1.98 -0.56
CA TRP A 88 -8.10 2.19 0.78
C TRP A 88 -8.09 0.91 1.63
N HIS A 89 -8.47 -0.20 1.04
CA HIS A 89 -8.43 -1.51 1.71
C HIS A 89 -7.00 -1.93 2.02
N ASP A 90 -6.08 -1.76 1.07
CA ASP A 90 -4.69 -2.15 1.22
C ASP A 90 -4.01 -1.43 2.39
N ILE A 91 -4.13 -0.10 2.48
CA ILE A 91 -3.49 0.67 3.55
C ILE A 91 -4.14 0.46 4.92
N ARG A 92 -5.44 0.15 4.96
CA ARG A 92 -6.14 -0.20 6.21
C ARG A 92 -5.72 -1.57 6.74
N LEU A 93 -5.58 -2.55 5.86
CA LEU A 93 -5.25 -3.92 6.25
C LEU A 93 -3.91 -4.01 7.00
N VAL A 94 -2.95 -3.16 6.64
CA VAL A 94 -1.61 -3.14 7.25
C VAL A 94 -1.40 -1.95 8.18
N ASP A 95 -2.48 -1.32 8.65
CA ASP A 95 -2.46 -0.18 9.59
C ASP A 95 -1.63 1.03 9.13
N LYS A 96 -1.63 1.30 7.85
CA LYS A 96 -0.93 2.45 7.24
C LYS A 96 -1.89 3.57 6.79
N ALA A 97 -3.19 3.45 7.10
CA ALA A 97 -4.20 4.40 6.63
C ALA A 97 -3.95 5.84 7.11
N THR A 98 -3.51 6.02 8.35
CA THR A 98 -3.20 7.35 8.89
C THR A 98 -1.93 7.96 8.28
N LYS A 99 -0.98 7.13 7.85
CA LYS A 99 0.24 7.58 7.17
C LYS A 99 -0.04 8.05 5.73
N TYR A 100 -0.92 7.33 5.02
CA TYR A 100 -1.15 7.52 3.59
C TYR A 100 -2.48 8.17 3.22
N SER A 101 -3.19 8.71 4.20
CA SER A 101 -4.41 9.46 3.97
C SER A 101 -4.54 10.61 4.97
N THR A 102 -5.44 11.54 4.69
CA THR A 102 -5.83 12.61 5.63
C THR A 102 -6.87 12.14 6.65
N ALA A 103 -7.22 10.86 6.64
CA ALA A 103 -8.22 10.32 7.55
C ALA A 103 -7.69 10.35 8.99
N ASN A 104 -8.51 10.85 9.90
CA ASN A 104 -8.25 10.73 11.32
C ASN A 104 -8.37 9.26 11.74
N ALA A 105 -7.51 8.80 12.66
CA ALA A 105 -7.54 7.44 13.18
C ALA A 105 -8.95 7.02 13.68
N SER A 106 -9.67 7.94 14.32
CA SER A 106 -11.05 7.71 14.78
C SER A 106 -12.06 7.48 13.65
N ARG A 107 -11.74 7.86 12.41
CA ARG A 107 -12.60 7.70 11.22
C ARG A 107 -12.22 6.52 10.32
N LEU A 108 -11.32 5.66 10.77
CA LEU A 108 -10.96 4.45 10.05
C LEU A 108 -12.03 3.36 10.15
N LEU A 109 -12.88 3.45 11.16
CA LEU A 109 -14.05 2.58 11.34
C LEU A 109 -15.30 3.28 10.81
N TRP A 110 -16.29 2.50 10.41
CA TRP A 110 -17.58 3.03 10.03
C TRP A 110 -18.38 3.44 11.28
N PRO A 111 -19.18 4.50 11.19
CA PRO A 111 -20.12 4.83 12.26
C PRO A 111 -21.19 3.74 12.38
N ILE A 112 -21.70 3.57 13.59
CA ILE A 112 -22.91 2.79 13.82
C ILE A 112 -24.09 3.70 13.42
N ASP A 113 -24.97 3.19 12.58
CA ASP A 113 -26.14 3.97 12.16
C ASP A 113 -27.11 4.23 13.32
N GLU A 114 -27.83 5.34 13.26
CA GLU A 114 -28.71 5.78 14.35
C GLU A 114 -29.87 4.79 14.60
N THR A 115 -30.33 4.09 13.58
CA THR A 115 -31.39 3.08 13.74
C THR A 115 -30.90 1.92 14.58
N THR A 116 -29.71 1.44 14.31
CA THR A 116 -29.07 0.36 15.09
C THR A 116 -28.83 0.79 16.54
N LYS A 117 -28.34 2.02 16.76
CA LYS A 117 -28.17 2.58 18.12
C LYS A 117 -29.50 2.70 18.87
N SER A 118 -30.57 3.14 18.21
CA SER A 118 -31.87 3.30 18.86
C SER A 118 -32.51 1.98 19.27
N THR A 119 -32.17 0.88 18.59
CA THR A 119 -32.67 -0.46 18.91
C THR A 119 -31.84 -1.19 19.95
N ASN A 120 -30.61 -0.74 20.20
CA ASN A 120 -29.73 -1.33 21.21
C ASN A 120 -28.97 -0.22 21.97
N ALA A 121 -29.49 0.13 23.15
CA ALA A 121 -28.93 1.17 24.01
C ALA A 121 -27.53 0.90 24.57
N GLU A 122 -27.03 -0.33 24.48
CA GLU A 122 -25.68 -0.68 24.93
C GLU A 122 -24.62 -0.38 23.87
N LEU A 123 -25.01 -0.07 22.62
CA LEU A 123 -24.08 0.27 21.57
C LEU A 123 -23.53 1.68 21.75
N VAL A 124 -22.22 1.74 21.89
CA VAL A 124 -21.47 3.01 21.94
C VAL A 124 -21.03 3.38 20.53
N GLN A 125 -21.24 4.62 20.13
CA GLN A 125 -20.81 5.11 18.80
C GLN A 125 -19.31 4.97 18.62
N THR A 126 -18.91 4.66 17.39
CA THR A 126 -17.49 4.67 17.01
C THR A 126 -16.88 6.04 17.28
N PRO A 127 -15.73 6.12 17.97
CA PRO A 127 -15.07 7.39 18.28
C PRO A 127 -14.88 8.27 17.04
N GLY A 128 -15.13 9.57 17.16
CA GLY A 128 -14.98 10.55 16.06
C GLY A 128 -16.24 10.76 15.19
N TYR A 129 -17.29 10.03 15.45
CA TYR A 129 -18.62 10.27 14.87
C TYR A 129 -19.55 10.74 15.98
N GLY A 130 -19.67 12.03 16.15
CA GLY A 130 -20.43 12.76 17.16
C GLY A 130 -21.37 12.01 18.11
N ASP A 131 -21.55 12.58 19.26
CA ASP A 131 -22.54 12.16 20.24
C ASP A 131 -23.92 12.68 19.81
#